data_d646426c086549e8166c15f478768373
#
_entry.id   d646426c086549e8166c15f478768373
#
_cell.length_a   1.000
_cell.length_b   1.000
_cell.length_c   1.000
_cell.angle_alpha   90.00
_cell.angle_beta   90.00
_cell.angle_gamma   90.00
#
_symmetry.space_group_name_H-M   'P 1'
#
loop_
_entity.id
_entity.type
_entity.pdbx_description
1 polymer ?
#
loop_
_entity_poly.entity_id
_entity_poly.type
_entity_poly.pdbx_seq_one_letter_code
_entity_poly.pdbx_strand_id
1 'polypeptide(L)'
;VRTHVQLKLAEDHLLRHNAQLSGELEARRREVERLRDTTLFVMVGLAEFRDADTGNHIQRTQEYVRTLARWIAAQPDGPVDLTEAVIDELAKAAPLHDIGKVAIPDGILLKPGKLSPDEWQVMKTHAEHGADLLQRAVDRLGDDAGLMLTYGRQIARHHHEKWDGSGYPDGLAGDTIPLAARLMAVADVYDALISVRPYKRPMSHDEALTFIRDGSGSHFDPRVVQALDACEDAVKAIAARWAD
;
A
#
# COMPACT_ATOMS: atom_id res chain seq x y z
N VAL A 1 19.54 -21.31 55.34
CA VAL A 1 19.34 -22.35 54.29
C VAL A 1 17.88 -22.40 53.83
N ARG A 2 16.87 -22.53 54.72
CA ARG A 2 15.44 -22.62 54.34
C ARG A 2 14.93 -21.42 53.55
N THR A 3 15.28 -20.20 53.97
CA THR A 3 14.86 -18.95 53.33
C THR A 3 15.47 -18.80 51.94
N HIS A 4 16.70 -19.20 51.70
CA HIS A 4 17.38 -19.11 50.42
C HIS A 4 16.79 -20.09 49.39
N VAL A 5 16.40 -21.30 49.82
CA VAL A 5 15.71 -22.27 48.97
C VAL A 5 14.32 -21.76 48.54
N GLN A 6 13.58 -21.16 49.49
CA GLN A 6 12.26 -20.59 49.19
C GLN A 6 12.35 -19.40 48.21
N LEU A 7 13.34 -18.52 48.37
CA LEU A 7 13.60 -17.43 47.45
C LEU A 7 13.91 -17.92 46.02
N LYS A 8 14.78 -18.91 45.90
CA LYS A 8 15.12 -19.50 44.60
C LYS A 8 13.95 -20.16 43.90
N LEU A 9 13.09 -20.88 44.65
CA LEU A 9 11.87 -21.49 44.13
C LEU A 9 10.86 -20.42 43.64
N ALA A 10 10.74 -19.30 44.37
CA ALA A 10 9.87 -18.20 43.98
C ALA A 10 10.40 -17.50 42.74
N GLU A 11 11.73 -17.29 42.64
CA GLU A 11 12.38 -16.72 41.44
C GLU A 11 12.19 -17.60 40.21
N ASP A 12 12.41 -18.90 40.33
CA ASP A 12 12.21 -19.88 39.25
C ASP A 12 10.72 -19.94 38.81
N HIS A 13 9.80 -19.77 39.74
CA HIS A 13 8.37 -19.73 39.47
C HIS A 13 8.00 -18.44 38.68
N LEU A 14 8.50 -17.29 39.12
CA LEU A 14 8.30 -16.00 38.44
C LEU A 14 8.89 -15.98 37.03
N LEU A 15 10.09 -16.52 36.84
CA LEU A 15 10.72 -16.62 35.53
C LEU A 15 9.89 -17.48 34.55
N ARG A 16 9.41 -18.67 35.04
CA ARG A 16 8.54 -19.54 34.24
C ARG A 16 7.21 -18.86 33.90
N HIS A 17 6.60 -18.18 34.85
CA HIS A 17 5.33 -17.50 34.67
C HIS A 17 5.48 -16.30 33.67
N ASN A 18 6.56 -15.53 33.81
CA ASN A 18 6.87 -14.44 32.86
C ASN A 18 7.11 -14.98 31.44
N ALA A 19 7.84 -16.08 31.27
CA ALA A 19 8.06 -16.70 29.98
C ALA A 19 6.75 -17.20 29.33
N GLN A 20 5.86 -17.78 30.15
CA GLN A 20 4.54 -18.21 29.70
C GLN A 20 3.68 -17.01 29.25
N LEU A 21 3.60 -15.96 30.09
CA LEU A 21 2.83 -14.74 29.76
C LEU A 21 3.35 -14.07 28.51
N SER A 22 4.68 -14.00 28.33
CA SER A 22 5.29 -13.45 27.13
C SER A 22 4.90 -14.27 25.89
N GLY A 23 4.91 -15.60 25.98
CA GLY A 23 4.48 -16.48 24.90
C GLY A 23 2.99 -16.33 24.55
N GLU A 24 2.13 -16.21 25.56
CA GLU A 24 0.69 -15.95 25.36
C GLU A 24 0.43 -14.58 24.73
N LEU A 25 1.14 -13.55 25.17
CA LEU A 25 1.04 -12.20 24.62
C LEU A 25 1.43 -12.17 23.14
N GLU A 26 2.55 -12.80 22.79
CA GLU A 26 2.98 -12.89 21.40
C GLU A 26 1.99 -13.70 20.52
N ALA A 27 1.41 -14.77 21.05
CA ALA A 27 0.39 -15.55 20.35
C ALA A 27 -0.87 -14.70 20.08
N ARG A 28 -1.33 -13.95 21.09
CA ARG A 28 -2.47 -13.02 20.94
C ARG A 28 -2.17 -11.89 19.97
N ARG A 29 -0.98 -11.30 20.02
CA ARG A 29 -0.56 -10.27 19.07
C ARG A 29 -0.62 -10.79 17.63
N ARG A 30 -0.07 -11.98 17.36
CA ARG A 30 -0.14 -12.61 16.03
C ARG A 30 -1.57 -12.92 15.57
N GLU A 31 -2.45 -13.29 16.51
CA GLU A 31 -3.87 -13.51 16.22
C GLU A 31 -4.58 -12.23 15.81
N VAL A 32 -4.37 -11.14 16.55
CA VAL A 32 -4.93 -9.81 16.24
C VAL A 32 -4.41 -9.29 14.90
N GLU A 33 -3.11 -9.41 14.65
CA GLU A 33 -2.51 -9.01 13.36
C GLU A 33 -3.12 -9.78 12.19
N ARG A 34 -3.27 -11.10 12.30
CA ARG A 34 -3.93 -11.92 11.26
C ARG A 34 -5.39 -11.53 11.04
N LEU A 35 -6.14 -11.28 12.12
CA LEU A 35 -7.54 -10.83 12.03
C LEU A 35 -7.62 -9.47 11.33
N ARG A 36 -6.76 -8.53 11.71
CA ARG A 36 -6.65 -7.21 11.06
C ARG A 36 -6.39 -7.35 9.56
N ASP A 37 -5.35 -8.09 9.20
CA ASP A 37 -4.92 -8.25 7.80
C ASP A 37 -6.01 -8.95 6.96
N THR A 38 -6.66 -9.98 7.53
CA THR A 38 -7.79 -10.66 6.88
C THR A 38 -8.99 -9.73 6.70
N THR A 39 -9.33 -8.95 7.72
CA THR A 39 -10.44 -7.99 7.66
C THR A 39 -10.19 -6.93 6.58
N LEU A 40 -8.97 -6.38 6.54
CA LEU A 40 -8.58 -5.42 5.51
C LEU A 40 -8.67 -6.03 4.11
N PHE A 41 -8.14 -7.23 3.92
CA PHE A 41 -8.22 -7.95 2.64
C PHE A 41 -9.67 -8.12 2.17
N VAL A 42 -10.57 -8.52 3.07
CA VAL A 42 -12.00 -8.67 2.75
C VAL A 42 -12.63 -7.32 2.43
N MET A 43 -12.33 -6.27 3.21
CA MET A 43 -12.91 -4.93 2.99
C MET A 43 -12.44 -4.32 1.66
N VAL A 44 -11.16 -4.41 1.35
CA VAL A 44 -10.61 -3.95 0.07
C VAL A 44 -11.17 -4.79 -1.07
N GLY A 45 -11.19 -6.12 -0.93
CA GLY A 45 -11.77 -7.01 -1.92
C GLY A 45 -13.25 -6.71 -2.21
N LEU A 46 -14.04 -6.30 -1.21
CA LEU A 46 -15.42 -5.85 -1.41
C LEU A 46 -15.49 -4.52 -2.20
N ALA A 47 -14.57 -3.61 -1.98
CA ALA A 47 -14.50 -2.37 -2.74
C ALA A 47 -14.12 -2.62 -4.20
N GLU A 48 -13.13 -3.50 -4.43
CA GLU A 48 -12.65 -3.89 -5.76
C GLU A 48 -13.58 -4.86 -6.49
N PHE A 49 -14.42 -5.65 -5.77
CA PHE A 49 -15.39 -6.56 -6.40
C PHE A 49 -16.34 -5.85 -7.36
N ARG A 50 -16.52 -4.53 -7.19
CA ARG A 50 -17.28 -3.67 -8.11
C ARG A 50 -16.45 -3.17 -9.29
N ASP A 51 -15.13 -3.34 -9.27
CA ASP A 51 -14.22 -2.97 -10.36
C ASP A 51 -13.71 -4.22 -11.07
N ALA A 52 -13.13 -4.07 -12.24
CA ALA A 52 -12.59 -5.17 -13.04
C ALA A 52 -11.22 -5.67 -12.53
N ASP A 53 -10.69 -5.07 -11.47
CA ASP A 53 -9.41 -5.48 -10.92
C ASP A 53 -9.52 -6.78 -10.10
N THR A 54 -8.53 -7.66 -10.23
CA THR A 54 -8.53 -8.98 -9.59
C THR A 54 -7.90 -8.92 -8.20
N GLY A 55 -8.29 -9.85 -7.31
CA GLY A 55 -7.68 -9.94 -5.97
C GLY A 55 -6.16 -10.11 -5.99
N ASN A 56 -5.57 -10.53 -7.12
CA ASN A 56 -4.13 -10.65 -7.32
C ASN A 56 -3.46 -9.27 -7.44
N HIS A 57 -4.14 -8.24 -7.97
CA HIS A 57 -3.68 -6.85 -8.00
C HIS A 57 -3.30 -6.35 -6.60
N ILE A 58 -4.12 -6.60 -5.59
CA ILE A 58 -3.87 -6.24 -4.20
C ILE A 58 -2.51 -6.78 -3.73
N GLN A 59 -2.27 -8.07 -3.97
CA GLN A 59 -1.04 -8.74 -3.56
C GLN A 59 0.17 -8.22 -4.32
N ARG A 60 0.03 -8.01 -5.63
CA ARG A 60 1.13 -7.52 -6.47
C ARG A 60 1.54 -6.11 -6.08
N THR A 61 0.60 -5.16 -6.00
CA THR A 61 0.90 -3.77 -5.66
C THR A 61 1.51 -3.63 -4.26
N GLN A 62 1.05 -4.42 -3.29
CA GLN A 62 1.63 -4.48 -1.95
C GLN A 62 3.10 -4.90 -1.99
N GLU A 63 3.44 -5.95 -2.75
CA GLU A 63 4.81 -6.44 -2.84
C GLU A 63 5.70 -5.52 -3.70
N TYR A 64 5.16 -4.85 -4.72
CA TYR A 64 5.91 -3.84 -5.47
C TYR A 64 6.28 -2.67 -4.57
N VAL A 65 5.32 -2.09 -3.85
CA VAL A 65 5.57 -0.99 -2.91
C VAL A 65 6.62 -1.39 -1.87
N ARG A 66 6.53 -2.59 -1.29
CA ARG A 66 7.53 -3.13 -0.34
C ARG A 66 8.92 -3.18 -0.95
N THR A 67 9.03 -3.73 -2.15
CA THR A 67 10.30 -3.93 -2.86
C THR A 67 10.96 -2.60 -3.20
N LEU A 68 10.20 -1.66 -3.75
CA LEU A 68 10.69 -0.32 -4.10
C LEU A 68 11.10 0.48 -2.86
N ALA A 69 10.29 0.43 -1.79
CA ALA A 69 10.58 1.11 -0.53
C ALA A 69 11.88 0.59 0.12
N ARG A 70 12.11 -0.73 0.12
CA ARG A 70 13.35 -1.35 0.61
C ARG A 70 14.58 -0.87 -0.14
N TRP A 71 14.48 -0.80 -1.46
CA TRP A 71 15.59 -0.31 -2.27
C TRP A 71 15.90 1.16 -1.95
N ILE A 72 14.87 2.01 -1.83
CA ILE A 72 15.06 3.43 -1.47
C ILE A 72 15.66 3.57 -0.08
N ALA A 73 15.18 2.79 0.90
CA ALA A 73 15.71 2.82 2.27
C ALA A 73 17.18 2.41 2.35
N ALA A 74 17.63 1.51 1.46
CA ALA A 74 19.02 1.03 1.41
C ALA A 74 20.01 2.02 0.75
N GLN A 75 19.53 3.11 0.14
CA GLN A 75 20.40 4.09 -0.48
C GLN A 75 21.10 4.97 0.58
N PRO A 76 22.31 5.48 0.31
CA PRO A 76 23.07 6.32 1.25
C PRO A 76 22.30 7.60 1.70
N ASP A 77 21.43 8.12 0.82
CA ASP A 77 20.55 9.28 1.05
C ASP A 77 19.11 8.85 1.33
N GLY A 78 18.89 7.58 1.68
CA GLY A 78 17.57 7.02 2.04
C GLY A 78 16.97 7.71 3.27
N PRO A 79 15.62 7.85 3.35
CA PRO A 79 14.97 8.38 4.54
C PRO A 79 15.31 7.51 5.77
N VAL A 80 15.84 8.15 6.82
CA VAL A 80 16.30 7.46 8.05
C VAL A 80 15.15 6.78 8.80
N ASP A 81 13.95 7.32 8.67
CA ASP A 81 12.73 6.84 9.29
C ASP A 81 12.06 5.69 8.50
N LEU A 82 12.51 5.39 7.27
CA LEU A 82 11.99 4.31 6.45
C LEU A 82 12.57 2.94 6.87
N THR A 83 12.28 2.54 8.11
CA THR A 83 12.70 1.23 8.66
C THR A 83 11.88 0.08 8.10
N GLU A 84 12.33 -1.18 8.25
CA GLU A 84 11.55 -2.36 7.83
C GLU A 84 10.14 -2.39 8.43
N ALA A 85 9.96 -1.98 9.69
CA ALA A 85 8.65 -1.91 10.31
C ALA A 85 7.75 -0.86 9.63
N VAL A 86 8.32 0.28 9.25
CA VAL A 86 7.61 1.34 8.50
C VAL A 86 7.28 0.87 7.10
N ILE A 87 8.21 0.20 6.41
CA ILE A 87 7.99 -0.37 5.08
C ILE A 87 6.87 -1.40 5.10
N ASP A 88 6.80 -2.24 6.14
CA ASP A 88 5.72 -3.21 6.30
C ASP A 88 4.35 -2.55 6.44
N GLU A 89 4.23 -1.50 7.26
CA GLU A 89 2.97 -0.77 7.42
C GLU A 89 2.60 0.01 6.15
N LEU A 90 3.58 0.58 5.45
CA LEU A 90 3.37 1.25 4.17
C LEU A 90 2.88 0.26 3.08
N ALA A 91 3.51 -0.91 2.98
CA ALA A 91 3.08 -1.94 2.05
C ALA A 91 1.67 -2.45 2.36
N LYS A 92 1.32 -2.65 3.65
CA LYS A 92 -0.04 -3.02 4.06
C LYS A 92 -1.08 -1.95 3.74
N ALA A 93 -0.66 -0.69 3.61
CA ALA A 93 -1.53 0.43 3.25
C ALA A 93 -1.80 0.53 1.74
N ALA A 94 -0.94 -0.03 0.89
CA ALA A 94 -1.06 0.07 -0.57
C ALA A 94 -2.44 -0.36 -1.12
N PRO A 95 -3.07 -1.44 -0.63
CA PRO A 95 -4.40 -1.84 -1.08
C PRO A 95 -5.51 -0.80 -0.87
N LEU A 96 -5.30 0.17 0.02
CA LEU A 96 -6.30 1.20 0.34
C LEU A 96 -6.37 2.33 -0.69
N HIS A 97 -5.52 2.34 -1.73
CA HIS A 97 -5.46 3.43 -2.71
C HIS A 97 -6.82 3.73 -3.35
N ASP A 98 -7.56 2.71 -3.69
CA ASP A 98 -8.83 2.77 -4.40
C ASP A 98 -10.08 2.56 -3.53
N ILE A 99 -9.94 2.55 -2.19
CA ILE A 99 -11.06 2.29 -1.27
C ILE A 99 -12.22 3.28 -1.48
N GLY A 100 -11.95 4.48 -1.96
CA GLY A 100 -12.95 5.50 -2.25
C GLY A 100 -13.82 5.22 -3.47
N LYS A 101 -13.48 4.26 -4.33
CA LYS A 101 -14.32 3.81 -5.45
C LYS A 101 -15.69 3.31 -4.97
N VAL A 102 -15.81 2.92 -3.70
CA VAL A 102 -17.10 2.55 -3.10
C VAL A 102 -18.13 3.68 -3.15
N ALA A 103 -17.70 4.94 -3.18
CA ALA A 103 -18.56 6.11 -3.25
C ALA A 103 -18.91 6.53 -4.70
N ILE A 104 -18.29 5.93 -5.71
CA ILE A 104 -18.55 6.27 -7.11
C ILE A 104 -19.82 5.55 -7.58
N PRO A 105 -20.77 6.27 -8.25
CA PRO A 105 -21.97 5.67 -8.79
C PRO A 105 -21.69 4.57 -9.82
N ASP A 106 -22.45 3.47 -9.78
CA ASP A 106 -22.28 2.32 -10.67
C ASP A 106 -22.34 2.69 -12.16
N GLY A 107 -23.19 3.65 -12.52
CA GLY A 107 -23.31 4.12 -13.90
C GLY A 107 -22.04 4.78 -14.45
N ILE A 108 -21.13 5.20 -13.56
CA ILE A 108 -19.81 5.75 -13.93
C ILE A 108 -18.74 4.69 -13.76
N LEU A 109 -18.69 4.03 -12.59
CA LEU A 109 -17.66 3.04 -12.28
C LEU A 109 -17.68 1.85 -13.27
N LEU A 110 -18.86 1.34 -13.57
CA LEU A 110 -19.05 0.16 -14.44
C LEU A 110 -19.38 0.52 -15.89
N LYS A 111 -19.19 1.77 -16.30
CA LYS A 111 -19.54 2.21 -17.65
C LYS A 111 -18.72 1.48 -18.71
N PRO A 112 -19.37 0.78 -19.66
CA PRO A 112 -18.66 0.20 -20.77
C PRO A 112 -18.18 1.31 -21.74
N GLY A 113 -16.89 1.58 -21.77
CA GLY A 113 -16.29 2.56 -22.67
C GLY A 113 -15.72 3.78 -21.95
N LYS A 114 -15.46 4.84 -22.72
CA LYS A 114 -14.83 6.07 -22.18
C LYS A 114 -15.81 6.90 -21.38
N LEU A 115 -15.32 7.44 -20.26
CA LEU A 115 -16.05 8.42 -19.45
C LEU A 115 -16.12 9.75 -20.20
N SER A 116 -17.26 10.49 -20.08
CA SER A 116 -17.33 11.88 -20.49
C SER A 116 -16.47 12.76 -19.57
N PRO A 117 -16.17 14.02 -19.95
CA PRO A 117 -15.42 14.93 -19.08
C PRO A 117 -16.06 15.09 -17.68
N ASP A 118 -17.39 15.20 -17.59
CA ASP A 118 -18.10 15.35 -16.31
C ASP A 118 -18.04 14.06 -15.48
N GLU A 119 -18.23 12.91 -16.11
CA GLU A 119 -18.09 11.61 -15.45
C GLU A 119 -16.66 11.38 -14.95
N TRP A 120 -15.67 11.84 -15.71
CA TRP A 120 -14.27 11.79 -15.31
C TRP A 120 -14.00 12.66 -14.07
N GLN A 121 -14.64 13.84 -13.96
CA GLN A 121 -14.53 14.65 -12.74
C GLN A 121 -15.11 13.89 -11.54
N VAL A 122 -16.26 13.21 -11.70
CA VAL A 122 -16.81 12.38 -10.63
C VAL A 122 -15.90 11.21 -10.31
N MET A 123 -15.35 10.50 -11.31
CA MET A 123 -14.42 9.39 -11.09
C MET A 123 -13.21 9.83 -10.24
N LYS A 124 -12.63 11.01 -10.51
CA LYS A 124 -11.47 11.50 -9.75
C LYS A 124 -11.75 11.71 -8.25
N THR A 125 -13.02 11.89 -7.86
CA THR A 125 -13.37 12.11 -6.44
C THR A 125 -13.12 10.89 -5.55
N HIS A 126 -12.87 9.68 -6.14
CA HIS A 126 -12.53 8.51 -5.32
C HIS A 126 -11.30 8.75 -4.43
N ALA A 127 -10.32 9.52 -4.92
CA ALA A 127 -9.12 9.84 -4.15
C ALA A 127 -9.47 10.64 -2.88
N GLU A 128 -10.35 11.64 -2.99
CA GLU A 128 -10.82 12.42 -1.84
C GLU A 128 -11.71 11.59 -0.93
N HIS A 129 -12.67 10.84 -1.48
CA HIS A 129 -13.56 9.98 -0.69
C HIS A 129 -12.81 8.91 0.10
N GLY A 130 -11.78 8.29 -0.51
CA GLY A 130 -10.92 7.32 0.16
C GLY A 130 -10.15 7.95 1.31
N ALA A 131 -9.53 9.10 1.06
CA ALA A 131 -8.79 9.85 2.09
C ALA A 131 -9.71 10.28 3.25
N ASP A 132 -10.90 10.79 2.97
CA ASP A 132 -11.87 11.23 3.98
C ASP A 132 -12.37 10.05 4.84
N LEU A 133 -12.60 8.88 4.22
CA LEU A 133 -12.96 7.67 4.94
C LEU A 133 -11.87 7.27 5.93
N LEU A 134 -10.61 7.25 5.48
CA LEU A 134 -9.48 6.89 6.30
C LEU A 134 -9.17 7.94 7.37
N GLN A 135 -9.37 9.24 7.07
CA GLN A 135 -9.24 10.32 8.06
C GLN A 135 -10.23 10.14 9.22
N ARG A 136 -11.50 9.79 8.93
CA ARG A 136 -12.49 9.52 9.99
C ARG A 136 -12.07 8.34 10.87
N ALA A 137 -11.41 7.33 10.31
CA ALA A 137 -10.88 6.22 11.09
C ALA A 137 -9.71 6.67 11.99
N VAL A 138 -8.80 7.49 11.45
CA VAL A 138 -7.71 8.11 12.22
C VAL A 138 -8.25 8.97 13.36
N ASP A 139 -9.22 9.85 13.09
CA ASP A 139 -9.83 10.73 14.09
C ASP A 139 -10.52 9.94 15.22
N ARG A 140 -11.13 8.79 14.88
CA ARG A 140 -11.81 7.93 15.85
C ARG A 140 -10.84 7.18 16.76
N LEU A 141 -9.67 6.80 16.25
CA LEU A 141 -8.65 6.06 16.99
C LEU A 141 -7.68 6.98 17.75
N GLY A 142 -7.58 8.24 17.33
CA GLY A 142 -6.65 9.21 17.93
C GLY A 142 -5.21 8.71 17.88
N ASP A 143 -4.52 8.74 19.03
CA ASP A 143 -3.12 8.31 19.16
C ASP A 143 -2.90 6.80 18.86
N ASP A 144 -3.96 5.99 18.89
CA ASP A 144 -3.91 4.57 18.54
C ASP A 144 -4.01 4.32 17.02
N ALA A 145 -4.18 5.36 16.22
CA ALA A 145 -4.16 5.27 14.76
C ALA A 145 -2.76 4.89 14.28
N GLY A 146 -2.58 3.63 13.90
CA GLY A 146 -1.30 3.12 13.44
C GLY A 146 -0.83 3.76 12.11
N LEU A 147 0.46 3.60 11.80
CA LEU A 147 1.10 4.13 10.59
C LEU A 147 0.40 3.68 9.30
N MET A 148 -0.16 2.46 9.28
CA MET A 148 -0.88 1.95 8.11
C MET A 148 -2.05 2.84 7.69
N LEU A 149 -2.88 3.34 8.62
CA LEU A 149 -3.99 4.23 8.28
C LEU A 149 -3.49 5.60 7.81
N THR A 150 -2.40 6.10 8.40
CA THR A 150 -1.76 7.35 7.99
C THR A 150 -1.24 7.26 6.55
N TYR A 151 -0.51 6.17 6.23
CA TYR A 151 -0.04 5.93 4.86
C TYR A 151 -1.18 5.64 3.90
N GLY A 152 -2.19 4.87 4.33
CA GLY A 152 -3.38 4.60 3.52
C GLY A 152 -4.09 5.87 3.09
N ARG A 153 -4.26 6.83 4.01
CA ARG A 153 -4.83 8.14 3.70
C ARG A 153 -3.99 8.93 2.70
N GLN A 154 -2.66 8.94 2.87
CA GLN A 154 -1.74 9.60 1.93
C GLN A 154 -1.82 8.94 0.54
N ILE A 155 -1.81 7.63 0.48
CA ILE A 155 -1.90 6.85 -0.75
C ILE A 155 -3.25 7.10 -1.42
N ALA A 156 -4.36 6.93 -0.71
CA ALA A 156 -5.70 7.11 -1.26
C ALA A 156 -5.89 8.50 -1.87
N ARG A 157 -5.39 9.56 -1.20
CA ARG A 157 -5.53 10.93 -1.68
C ARG A 157 -4.63 11.25 -2.87
N HIS A 158 -3.36 10.76 -2.84
CA HIS A 158 -2.31 11.34 -3.69
C HIS A 158 -1.69 10.36 -4.71
N HIS A 159 -2.16 9.10 -4.83
CA HIS A 159 -1.59 8.14 -5.79
C HIS A 159 -1.79 8.55 -7.26
N HIS A 160 -2.68 9.48 -7.53
CA HIS A 160 -2.89 10.08 -8.85
C HIS A 160 -2.23 11.46 -9.03
N GLU A 161 -1.47 11.92 -8.04
CA GLU A 161 -0.61 13.08 -8.25
C GLU A 161 0.53 12.72 -9.21
N LYS A 162 0.98 13.70 -9.96
CA LYS A 162 2.09 13.53 -10.89
C LYS A 162 3.26 14.39 -10.46
N TRP A 163 4.46 13.89 -10.69
CA TRP A 163 5.68 14.55 -10.28
C TRP A 163 5.78 16.01 -10.74
N ASP A 164 5.24 16.31 -11.93
CA ASP A 164 5.21 17.65 -12.53
C ASP A 164 4.08 18.56 -12.03
N GLY A 165 3.21 18.08 -11.13
CA GLY A 165 2.06 18.82 -10.58
C GLY A 165 0.81 18.81 -11.46
N SER A 166 0.80 18.09 -12.58
CA SER A 166 -0.38 17.98 -13.46
C SER A 166 -1.39 16.92 -13.00
N GLY A 167 -1.16 16.30 -11.83
CA GLY A 167 -2.01 15.28 -11.23
C GLY A 167 -3.26 15.81 -10.52
N TYR A 168 -3.88 14.98 -9.70
CA TYR A 168 -5.04 15.31 -8.90
C TYR A 168 -5.03 14.54 -7.58
N PRO A 169 -5.78 14.98 -6.54
CA PRO A 169 -6.75 16.08 -6.49
C PRO A 169 -6.12 17.45 -6.18
N ASP A 170 -4.94 17.50 -5.55
CA ASP A 170 -4.37 18.72 -4.97
C ASP A 170 -3.35 19.42 -5.91
N GLY A 171 -2.90 18.75 -6.98
CA GLY A 171 -1.87 19.27 -7.90
C GLY A 171 -0.50 19.41 -7.22
N LEU A 172 -0.17 18.50 -6.31
CA LEU A 172 1.13 18.46 -5.65
C LEU A 172 2.23 18.11 -6.65
N ALA A 173 3.43 18.68 -6.46
CA ALA A 173 4.56 18.45 -7.34
C ALA A 173 5.83 18.04 -6.58
N GLY A 174 6.66 17.21 -7.20
CA GLY A 174 7.95 16.81 -6.66
C GLY A 174 7.84 16.17 -5.27
N ASP A 175 8.73 16.57 -4.38
CA ASP A 175 8.81 16.04 -3.01
C ASP A 175 7.64 16.44 -2.09
N THR A 176 6.75 17.35 -2.52
CA THR A 176 5.52 17.65 -1.78
C THR A 176 4.50 16.51 -1.86
N ILE A 177 4.63 15.63 -2.86
CA ILE A 177 3.86 14.38 -2.93
C ILE A 177 4.42 13.40 -1.88
N PRO A 178 3.61 12.86 -0.95
CA PRO A 178 4.07 11.88 0.02
C PRO A 178 4.76 10.68 -0.65
N LEU A 179 5.89 10.21 -0.11
CA LEU A 179 6.65 9.09 -0.67
C LEU A 179 5.77 7.85 -0.86
N ALA A 180 4.86 7.57 0.08
CA ALA A 180 3.91 6.46 0.00
C ALA A 180 3.06 6.52 -1.29
N ALA A 181 2.60 7.72 -1.65
CA ALA A 181 1.81 7.94 -2.86
C ALA A 181 2.67 7.83 -4.14
N ARG A 182 3.91 8.35 -4.11
CA ARG A 182 4.85 8.23 -5.24
C ARG A 182 5.20 6.77 -5.55
N LEU A 183 5.40 5.94 -4.51
CA LEU A 183 5.62 4.50 -4.64
C LEU A 183 4.40 3.81 -5.23
N MET A 184 3.20 4.15 -4.71
CA MET A 184 1.94 3.56 -5.19
C MET A 184 1.65 3.93 -6.63
N ALA A 185 1.91 5.17 -7.06
CA ALA A 185 1.70 5.62 -8.44
C ALA A 185 2.48 4.76 -9.46
N VAL A 186 3.73 4.40 -9.15
CA VAL A 186 4.53 3.51 -10.00
C VAL A 186 4.00 2.07 -9.94
N ALA A 187 3.71 1.56 -8.74
CA ALA A 187 3.24 0.18 -8.54
C ALA A 187 1.90 -0.07 -9.24
N ASP A 188 0.94 0.84 -9.09
CA ASP A 188 -0.39 0.74 -9.69
C ASP A 188 -0.33 0.81 -11.22
N VAL A 189 0.38 1.81 -11.76
CA VAL A 189 0.50 1.95 -13.23
C VAL A 189 1.24 0.75 -13.82
N TYR A 190 2.32 0.27 -13.19
CA TYR A 190 3.03 -0.92 -13.67
C TYR A 190 2.09 -2.13 -13.71
N ASP A 191 1.36 -2.39 -12.63
CA ASP A 191 0.41 -3.49 -12.57
C ASP A 191 -0.70 -3.37 -13.61
N ALA A 192 -1.28 -2.18 -13.77
CA ALA A 192 -2.32 -1.90 -14.75
C ALA A 192 -1.84 -2.09 -16.22
N LEU A 193 -0.55 -1.90 -16.49
CA LEU A 193 0.01 -2.07 -17.83
C LEU A 193 0.18 -3.55 -18.19
N ILE A 194 0.59 -4.39 -17.24
CA ILE A 194 0.90 -5.81 -17.46
C ILE A 194 -0.31 -6.74 -17.24
N SER A 195 -1.36 -6.26 -16.55
CA SER A 195 -2.56 -7.05 -16.25
C SER A 195 -3.50 -7.15 -17.44
N VAL A 196 -4.21 -8.29 -17.54
CA VAL A 196 -5.26 -8.50 -18.55
C VAL A 196 -6.46 -7.63 -18.18
N ARG A 197 -6.88 -6.76 -19.10
CA ARG A 197 -8.10 -5.95 -18.94
C ARG A 197 -9.04 -6.17 -20.14
N PRO A 198 -10.37 -6.07 -19.95
CA PRO A 198 -11.35 -6.43 -21.01
C PRO A 198 -11.18 -5.66 -22.33
N TYR A 199 -10.55 -4.49 -22.28
CA TYR A 199 -10.47 -3.58 -23.42
C TYR A 199 -9.03 -3.25 -23.88
N LYS A 200 -8.01 -3.89 -23.26
CA LYS A 200 -6.61 -3.59 -23.56
C LYS A 200 -5.75 -4.85 -23.49
N ARG A 201 -4.94 -5.10 -24.53
CA ARG A 201 -3.91 -6.14 -24.49
C ARG A 201 -2.90 -5.78 -23.38
N PRO A 202 -2.52 -6.73 -22.52
CA PRO A 202 -1.45 -6.50 -21.56
C PRO A 202 -0.14 -6.18 -22.30
N MET A 203 0.61 -5.25 -21.76
CA MET A 203 1.97 -4.96 -22.20
C MET A 203 2.91 -6.06 -21.70
N SER A 204 4.00 -6.29 -22.43
CA SER A 204 5.12 -7.04 -21.87
C SER A 204 5.76 -6.26 -20.72
N HIS A 205 6.54 -6.98 -19.90
CA HIS A 205 7.31 -6.36 -18.84
C HIS A 205 8.20 -5.20 -19.36
N ASP A 206 8.93 -5.45 -20.46
CA ASP A 206 9.84 -4.46 -21.05
C ASP A 206 9.10 -3.23 -21.59
N GLU A 207 7.92 -3.42 -22.22
CA GLU A 207 7.06 -2.32 -22.67
C GLU A 207 6.58 -1.47 -21.48
N ALA A 208 6.16 -2.11 -20.36
CA ALA A 208 5.72 -1.42 -19.17
C ALA A 208 6.85 -0.61 -18.51
N LEU A 209 8.05 -1.19 -18.41
CA LEU A 209 9.22 -0.47 -17.89
C LEU A 209 9.57 0.73 -18.77
N THR A 210 9.56 0.57 -20.10
CA THR A 210 9.82 1.66 -21.01
C THR A 210 8.81 2.79 -20.82
N PHE A 211 7.52 2.49 -20.70
CA PHE A 211 6.48 3.48 -20.42
C PHE A 211 6.73 4.25 -19.12
N ILE A 212 7.15 3.57 -18.06
CA ILE A 212 7.42 4.21 -16.76
C ILE A 212 8.69 5.07 -16.83
N ARG A 213 9.75 4.58 -17.50
CA ARG A 213 11.00 5.33 -17.72
C ARG A 213 10.75 6.63 -18.50
N ASP A 214 9.94 6.56 -19.54
CA ASP A 214 9.55 7.75 -20.34
C ASP A 214 8.76 8.77 -19.53
N GLY A 215 8.03 8.32 -18.49
CA GLY A 215 7.29 9.17 -17.55
C GLY A 215 8.13 9.73 -16.40
N SER A 216 9.41 9.38 -16.29
CA SER A 216 10.29 9.86 -15.22
C SER A 216 10.44 11.37 -15.24
N GLY A 217 10.29 12.01 -14.08
CA GLY A 217 10.38 13.48 -13.95
C GLY A 217 9.14 14.24 -14.42
N SER A 218 8.14 13.56 -15.01
CA SER A 218 6.85 14.15 -15.37
C SER A 218 5.70 13.46 -14.61
N HIS A 219 5.40 12.24 -14.92
CA HIS A 219 4.40 11.46 -14.21
C HIS A 219 4.95 10.89 -12.89
N PHE A 220 6.14 10.30 -12.94
CA PHE A 220 6.72 9.53 -11.84
C PHE A 220 7.94 10.22 -11.23
N ASP A 221 8.12 10.02 -9.92
CA ASP A 221 9.33 10.37 -9.20
C ASP A 221 10.54 9.64 -9.81
N PRO A 222 11.59 10.37 -10.28
CA PRO A 222 12.78 9.74 -10.85
C PRO A 222 13.47 8.74 -9.92
N ARG A 223 13.38 8.95 -8.61
CA ARG A 223 13.98 8.06 -7.61
C ARG A 223 13.21 6.74 -7.51
N VAL A 224 11.87 6.79 -7.60
CA VAL A 224 11.03 5.58 -7.60
C VAL A 224 11.21 4.81 -8.92
N VAL A 225 11.40 5.50 -10.04
CA VAL A 225 11.75 4.88 -11.33
C VAL A 225 13.10 4.18 -11.25
N GLN A 226 14.12 4.80 -10.65
CA GLN A 226 15.42 4.16 -10.41
C GLN A 226 15.29 2.91 -9.53
N ALA A 227 14.43 2.96 -8.51
CA ALA A 227 14.16 1.79 -7.67
C ALA A 227 13.52 0.64 -8.48
N LEU A 228 12.57 0.96 -9.37
CA LEU A 228 11.93 -0.01 -10.26
C LEU A 228 12.97 -0.68 -11.18
N ASP A 229 13.85 0.10 -11.79
CA ASP A 229 14.91 -0.40 -12.65
C ASP A 229 15.88 -1.31 -11.89
N ALA A 230 16.30 -0.90 -10.71
CA ALA A 230 17.21 -1.70 -9.89
C ALA A 230 16.58 -2.98 -9.34
N CYS A 231 15.24 -3.02 -9.22
CA CYS A 231 14.47 -4.16 -8.73
C CYS A 231 13.75 -4.93 -9.84
N GLU A 232 14.11 -4.73 -11.11
CA GLU A 232 13.41 -5.28 -12.28
C GLU A 232 13.11 -6.79 -12.15
N ASP A 233 14.13 -7.60 -11.81
CA ASP A 233 13.95 -9.06 -11.67
C ASP A 233 12.99 -9.43 -10.54
N ALA A 234 13.04 -8.71 -9.42
CA ALA A 234 12.14 -8.95 -8.28
C ALA A 234 10.69 -8.58 -8.64
N VAL A 235 10.49 -7.45 -9.31
CA VAL A 235 9.17 -6.98 -9.75
C VAL A 235 8.57 -7.95 -10.77
N LYS A 236 9.36 -8.45 -11.72
CA LYS A 236 8.96 -9.48 -12.68
C LYS A 236 8.59 -10.80 -11.99
N ALA A 237 9.35 -11.21 -10.98
CA ALA A 237 9.05 -12.41 -10.20
C ALA A 237 7.74 -12.27 -9.41
N ILE A 238 7.45 -11.09 -8.85
CA ILE A 238 6.18 -10.80 -8.17
C ILE A 238 5.02 -10.91 -9.17
N ALA A 239 5.13 -10.28 -10.35
CA ALA A 239 4.12 -10.36 -11.40
C ALA A 239 3.82 -11.80 -11.81
N ALA A 240 4.86 -12.62 -12.00
CA ALA A 240 4.73 -14.03 -12.38
C ALA A 240 4.11 -14.90 -11.27
N ARG A 241 4.43 -14.60 -10.01
CA ARG A 241 3.92 -15.35 -8.84
C ARG A 241 2.41 -15.17 -8.66
N TRP A 242 1.88 -14.00 -8.97
CA TRP A 242 0.49 -13.62 -8.78
C TRP A 242 -0.21 -13.35 -10.12
N ALA A 243 0.20 -14.06 -11.19
CA ALA A 243 -0.44 -13.95 -12.49
C ALA A 243 -1.94 -14.31 -12.41
N ASP A 244 -2.77 -13.60 -13.20
CA ASP A 244 -4.22 -13.82 -13.30
C ASP A 244 -4.53 -15.01 -14.22
#